data_83b196bfa212422e4ae2338291537b04
#
_entry.id   83b196bfa212422e4ae2338291537b04
#
_cell.length_a   1.000
_cell.length_b   1.000
_cell.length_c   1.000
_cell.angle_alpha   90.00
_cell.angle_beta   90.00
_cell.angle_gamma   90.00
#
_symmetry.space_group_name_H-M   'P 1'
#
loop_
_entity.id
_entity.type
_entity.pdbx_description
1 polymer ?
#
loop_
_entity_poly.entity_id
_entity_poly.type
_entity_poly.pdbx_seq_one_letter_code
_entity_poly.pdbx_strand_id
1 'polypeptide(L)'
;MKKLLLATTASALIAGAASAEDIKLGIVFGFTGPIESLTQPMAQAAELAMKEVSDSGALLGGATVTGLRGDSTCIDSAAAVATTERLVTSDKVSGIVGGDCSGVTGAMLQNVARPNGIVMISPSATSPALSTAEDDGLFFRTSPSDARQGQVMTEIIMERGVQSVAVTYTNSDYGKGLADSFESAFVAAGGSVTINLAHEDGKADYSAEVGALAAAGGELLVVAGYVDQGGDGIMRASIDTGAFDLYHFPDGMISVNLEENFGNDVNGSQGQHPGTDSPGAASLVSMGEANGFDGSSPFAPESYDAAALIMLAMQSAGSSSSADYASKVMEVANAPGVQIFPGELAKGLKILADGGDIDYVGGSAVELIGPGESAGAYRQIEIKGGKITTMQYR
;
A
#
# COMPACT_ATOMS: atom_id res chain seq x y z
N MET A 1 49.02 45.73 -52.91
CA MET A 1 47.63 45.73 -52.44
C MET A 1 47.27 44.29 -52.13
N LYS A 2 47.32 43.90 -50.79
CA LYS A 2 46.97 42.54 -50.32
C LYS A 2 45.57 42.61 -49.76
N LYS A 3 44.63 41.89 -50.37
CA LYS A 3 43.27 41.75 -49.89
C LYS A 3 43.23 40.65 -48.79
N LEU A 4 42.89 41.04 -47.53
CA LEU A 4 42.64 40.13 -46.46
C LEU A 4 41.15 39.64 -46.62
N LEU A 5 41.00 38.32 -46.81
CA LEU A 5 39.67 37.67 -46.67
C LEU A 5 39.48 37.29 -45.20
N LEU A 6 38.48 37.88 -44.54
CA LEU A 6 37.98 37.41 -43.26
C LEU A 6 37.03 36.23 -43.55
N ALA A 7 37.39 35.03 -43.07
CA ALA A 7 36.51 33.88 -43.01
C ALA A 7 35.76 33.90 -41.67
N THR A 8 34.47 34.22 -41.69
CA THR A 8 33.57 34.08 -40.58
C THR A 8 33.12 32.62 -40.45
N THR A 9 33.67 31.90 -39.47
CA THR A 9 33.17 30.57 -39.08
C THR A 9 31.92 30.72 -38.27
N ALA A 10 30.76 30.39 -38.84
CA ALA A 10 29.49 30.23 -38.14
C ALA A 10 29.54 28.90 -37.37
N SER A 11 29.72 28.96 -36.06
CA SER A 11 29.51 27.79 -35.18
C SER A 11 28.00 27.51 -35.07
N ALA A 12 27.52 26.51 -35.79
CA ALA A 12 26.16 25.97 -35.58
C ALA A 12 26.14 25.25 -34.24
N LEU A 13 25.48 25.83 -33.25
CA LEU A 13 25.05 25.14 -32.04
C LEU A 13 24.00 24.09 -32.46
N ILE A 14 24.44 22.84 -32.56
CA ILE A 14 23.53 21.69 -32.63
C ILE A 14 22.94 21.58 -31.22
N ALA A 15 21.78 22.18 -30.98
CA ALA A 15 20.93 21.82 -29.86
C ALA A 15 20.49 20.36 -30.11
N GLY A 16 21.18 19.41 -29.53
CA GLY A 16 20.70 18.03 -29.49
C GLY A 16 19.32 18.06 -28.85
N ALA A 17 18.31 17.64 -29.57
CA ALA A 17 17.03 17.30 -28.96
C ALA A 17 17.34 16.21 -27.92
N ALA A 18 17.34 16.54 -26.63
CA ALA A 18 17.33 15.55 -25.58
C ALA A 18 16.08 14.71 -25.83
N SER A 19 16.27 13.43 -26.18
CA SER A 19 15.15 12.48 -26.19
C SER A 19 14.59 12.45 -24.78
N ALA A 20 13.30 12.65 -24.63
CA ALA A 20 12.63 12.48 -23.36
C ALA A 20 12.96 11.07 -22.81
N GLU A 21 13.35 10.98 -21.55
CA GLU A 21 13.66 9.71 -20.90
C GLU A 21 12.36 8.89 -20.71
N ASP A 22 12.42 7.59 -20.97
CA ASP A 22 11.35 6.66 -20.58
C ASP A 22 11.76 5.98 -19.27
N ILE A 23 11.19 6.45 -18.16
CA ILE A 23 11.43 5.94 -16.82
C ILE A 23 10.52 4.74 -16.59
N LYS A 24 11.07 3.65 -16.11
CA LYS A 24 10.31 2.46 -15.77
C LYS A 24 10.21 2.31 -14.26
N LEU A 25 9.00 2.09 -13.76
CA LEU A 25 8.75 1.71 -12.37
C LEU A 25 8.20 0.29 -12.30
N GLY A 26 8.70 -0.51 -11.35
CA GLY A 26 8.11 -1.80 -11.05
C GLY A 26 6.83 -1.64 -10.23
N ILE A 27 5.78 -2.39 -10.55
CA ILE A 27 4.57 -2.53 -9.73
C ILE A 27 4.52 -4.00 -9.32
N VAL A 28 4.90 -4.29 -8.06
CA VAL A 28 5.07 -5.68 -7.62
C VAL A 28 4.04 -5.99 -6.55
N PHE A 29 2.96 -6.66 -6.97
CA PHE A 29 1.83 -7.06 -6.14
C PHE A 29 1.47 -8.53 -6.37
N GLY A 30 0.72 -9.14 -5.45
CA GLY A 30 0.15 -10.49 -5.59
C GLY A 30 -1.03 -10.49 -6.55
N PHE A 31 -0.74 -10.42 -7.84
CA PHE A 31 -1.77 -10.52 -8.88
C PHE A 31 -2.40 -11.91 -8.95
N THR A 32 -1.76 -12.89 -8.34
CA THR A 32 -2.32 -14.20 -7.99
C THR A 32 -2.11 -14.42 -6.50
N GLY A 33 -3.00 -15.17 -5.84
CA GLY A 33 -2.86 -15.50 -4.42
C GLY A 33 -3.98 -14.95 -3.52
N PRO A 34 -3.70 -14.78 -2.20
CA PRO A 34 -4.75 -14.61 -1.21
C PRO A 34 -5.37 -13.21 -1.14
N ILE A 35 -4.88 -12.21 -1.91
CA ILE A 35 -5.43 -10.84 -1.97
C ILE A 35 -5.64 -10.34 -3.40
N GLU A 36 -5.84 -11.24 -4.35
CA GLU A 36 -6.01 -10.92 -5.77
C GLU A 36 -7.10 -9.86 -6.01
N SER A 37 -8.20 -9.90 -5.24
CA SER A 37 -9.30 -8.93 -5.34
C SER A 37 -8.90 -7.49 -4.97
N LEU A 38 -7.85 -7.30 -4.17
CA LEU A 38 -7.33 -5.98 -3.76
C LEU A 38 -6.32 -5.41 -4.75
N THR A 39 -5.52 -6.26 -5.40
CA THR A 39 -4.34 -5.82 -6.15
C THR A 39 -4.64 -5.13 -7.47
N GLN A 40 -5.79 -5.43 -8.10
CA GLN A 40 -6.16 -4.80 -9.37
C GLN A 40 -6.42 -3.28 -9.22
N PRO A 41 -7.31 -2.80 -8.31
CA PRO A 41 -7.49 -1.37 -8.10
C PRO A 41 -6.20 -0.69 -7.58
N MET A 42 -5.38 -1.37 -6.78
CA MET A 42 -4.08 -0.87 -6.34
C MET A 42 -3.15 -0.58 -7.52
N ALA A 43 -3.00 -1.54 -8.45
CA ALA A 43 -2.15 -1.36 -9.62
C ALA A 43 -2.69 -0.27 -10.55
N GLN A 44 -4.00 -0.22 -10.76
CA GLN A 44 -4.65 0.82 -11.59
C GLN A 44 -4.44 2.22 -11.00
N ALA A 45 -4.46 2.36 -9.67
CA ALA A 45 -4.20 3.63 -8.99
C ALA A 45 -2.75 4.08 -9.16
N ALA A 46 -1.77 3.17 -9.01
CA ALA A 46 -0.36 3.48 -9.26
C ALA A 46 -0.12 3.88 -10.72
N GLU A 47 -0.69 3.13 -11.67
CA GLU A 47 -0.62 3.44 -13.12
C GLU A 47 -1.28 4.78 -13.46
N LEU A 48 -2.36 5.14 -12.76
CA LEU A 48 -3.02 6.43 -12.93
C LEU A 48 -2.10 7.60 -12.54
N ALA A 49 -1.36 7.50 -11.42
CA ALA A 49 -0.36 8.49 -11.04
C ALA A 49 0.75 8.61 -12.09
N MET A 50 1.26 7.48 -12.58
CA MET A 50 2.28 7.47 -13.64
C MET A 50 1.76 8.11 -14.94
N LYS A 51 0.50 7.84 -15.29
CA LYS A 51 -0.17 8.45 -16.45
C LYS A 51 -0.31 9.96 -16.28
N GLU A 52 -0.77 10.43 -15.13
CA GLU A 52 -0.93 11.86 -14.85
C GLU A 52 0.40 12.60 -15.00
N VAL A 53 1.48 12.06 -14.45
CA VAL A 53 2.81 12.62 -14.57
C VAL A 53 3.29 12.63 -16.02
N SER A 54 3.13 11.53 -16.74
CA SER A 54 3.54 11.41 -18.15
C SER A 54 2.78 12.39 -19.05
N ASP A 55 1.46 12.48 -18.87
CA ASP A 55 0.61 13.39 -19.66
C ASP A 55 0.93 14.87 -19.40
N SER A 56 1.45 15.20 -18.22
CA SER A 56 1.86 16.56 -17.86
C SER A 56 3.08 17.06 -18.64
N GLY A 57 3.97 16.15 -19.05
CA GLY A 57 5.26 16.47 -19.67
C GLY A 57 6.20 17.27 -18.76
N ALA A 58 5.95 17.30 -17.43
CA ALA A 58 6.69 18.15 -16.50
C ALA A 58 7.85 17.44 -15.80
N LEU A 59 7.83 16.09 -15.72
CA LEU A 59 8.86 15.32 -15.02
C LEU A 59 10.20 15.41 -15.78
N LEU A 60 11.26 15.83 -15.08
CA LEU A 60 12.66 15.85 -15.56
C LEU A 60 12.83 16.41 -17.00
N GLY A 61 12.02 17.43 -17.33
CA GLY A 61 12.09 18.07 -18.64
C GLY A 61 11.36 17.33 -19.75
N GLY A 62 10.40 16.48 -19.43
CA GLY A 62 9.52 15.80 -20.40
C GLY A 62 9.61 14.28 -20.36
N ALA A 63 10.20 13.69 -19.32
CA ALA A 63 10.25 12.24 -19.15
C ALA A 63 8.84 11.64 -19.04
N THR A 64 8.67 10.44 -19.62
CA THR A 64 7.48 9.61 -19.47
C THR A 64 7.74 8.48 -18.47
N VAL A 65 6.69 7.96 -17.86
CA VAL A 65 6.79 6.88 -16.87
C VAL A 65 5.96 5.69 -17.30
N THR A 66 6.56 4.51 -17.32
CA THR A 66 5.92 3.25 -17.67
C THR A 66 5.93 2.29 -16.48
N GLY A 67 4.76 1.82 -16.05
CA GLY A 67 4.61 0.79 -15.02
C GLY A 67 4.84 -0.61 -15.59
N LEU A 68 5.70 -1.40 -14.95
CA LEU A 68 5.93 -2.80 -15.26
C LEU A 68 5.40 -3.68 -14.14
N ARG A 69 4.30 -4.40 -14.38
CA ARG A 69 3.70 -5.29 -13.40
C ARG A 69 4.55 -6.55 -13.20
N GLY A 70 4.70 -6.95 -11.94
CA GLY A 70 5.33 -8.19 -11.52
C GLY A 70 4.49 -8.88 -10.46
N ASP A 71 4.26 -10.18 -10.59
CA ASP A 71 3.48 -10.95 -9.61
C ASP A 71 4.38 -11.39 -8.45
N SER A 72 4.04 -10.97 -7.23
CA SER A 72 4.69 -11.37 -5.98
C SER A 72 4.07 -12.64 -5.39
N THR A 73 2.89 -13.03 -5.86
CA THR A 73 2.04 -14.08 -5.29
C THR A 73 1.58 -13.84 -3.84
N CYS A 74 2.04 -12.76 -3.20
CA CYS A 74 1.80 -12.43 -1.79
C CYS A 74 2.48 -13.39 -0.78
N ILE A 75 2.55 -14.69 -1.04
CA ILE A 75 2.98 -15.72 -0.08
C ILE A 75 4.28 -16.45 -0.48
N ASP A 76 4.69 -16.43 -1.74
CA ASP A 76 5.93 -17.08 -2.20
C ASP A 76 7.07 -16.06 -2.31
N SER A 77 7.88 -15.97 -1.25
CA SER A 77 9.03 -15.07 -1.20
C SER A 77 10.06 -15.34 -2.30
N ALA A 78 10.21 -16.58 -2.76
CA ALA A 78 11.16 -16.90 -3.84
C ALA A 78 10.66 -16.39 -5.19
N ALA A 79 9.37 -16.53 -5.47
CA ALA A 79 8.75 -15.98 -6.68
C ALA A 79 8.80 -14.44 -6.70
N ALA A 80 8.51 -13.80 -5.56
CA ALA A 80 8.58 -12.35 -5.41
C ALA A 80 9.99 -11.80 -5.63
N VAL A 81 11.00 -12.44 -5.03
CA VAL A 81 12.42 -12.08 -5.22
C VAL A 81 12.83 -12.24 -6.68
N ALA A 82 12.51 -13.37 -7.33
CA ALA A 82 12.88 -13.60 -8.73
C ALA A 82 12.22 -12.60 -9.68
N THR A 83 10.95 -12.28 -9.46
CA THR A 83 10.21 -11.26 -10.24
C THR A 83 10.84 -9.88 -10.07
N THR A 84 11.13 -9.49 -8.83
CA THR A 84 11.74 -8.18 -8.52
C THR A 84 13.16 -8.08 -9.08
N GLU A 85 13.97 -9.14 -8.96
CA GLU A 85 15.32 -9.19 -9.51
C GLU A 85 15.30 -9.00 -11.03
N ARG A 86 14.35 -9.64 -11.75
CA ARG A 86 14.18 -9.42 -13.20
C ARG A 86 13.87 -7.96 -13.51
N LEU A 87 12.92 -7.34 -12.80
CA LEU A 87 12.55 -5.94 -13.01
C LEU A 87 13.74 -5.00 -12.80
N VAL A 88 14.54 -5.24 -11.76
CA VAL A 88 15.69 -4.40 -11.42
C VAL A 88 16.87 -4.65 -12.39
N THR A 89 17.23 -5.91 -12.61
CA THR A 89 18.48 -6.23 -13.34
C THR A 89 18.31 -6.31 -14.85
N SER A 90 17.15 -6.75 -15.35
CA SER A 90 16.88 -6.91 -16.79
C SER A 90 16.07 -5.75 -17.36
N ASP A 91 14.96 -5.41 -16.74
CA ASP A 91 14.05 -4.37 -17.23
C ASP A 91 14.51 -2.96 -16.85
N LYS A 92 15.46 -2.84 -15.86
CA LYS A 92 16.09 -1.61 -15.40
C LYS A 92 15.09 -0.59 -14.86
N VAL A 93 14.21 -1.02 -13.96
CA VAL A 93 13.33 -0.09 -13.27
C VAL A 93 14.11 0.86 -12.37
N SER A 94 13.65 2.10 -12.28
CA SER A 94 14.27 3.17 -11.47
C SER A 94 13.75 3.21 -10.03
N GLY A 95 12.70 2.46 -9.72
CA GLY A 95 12.08 2.35 -8.40
C GLY A 95 10.97 1.30 -8.43
N ILE A 96 10.47 0.92 -7.25
CA ILE A 96 9.44 -0.10 -7.08
C ILE A 96 8.27 0.46 -6.26
N VAL A 97 7.06 0.39 -6.80
CA VAL A 97 5.81 0.48 -6.06
C VAL A 97 5.46 -0.95 -5.63
N GLY A 98 5.59 -1.24 -4.34
CA GLY A 98 5.43 -2.61 -3.83
C GLY A 98 6.46 -2.96 -2.74
N GLY A 99 6.53 -4.19 -2.21
CA GLY A 99 5.52 -5.26 -2.29
C GLY A 99 4.25 -4.94 -1.53
N ASP A 100 3.28 -5.79 -1.73
CA ASP A 100 1.97 -5.66 -1.10
C ASP A 100 1.88 -6.39 0.25
N CYS A 101 2.23 -7.66 0.30
CA CYS A 101 2.19 -8.48 1.51
C CYS A 101 3.52 -8.41 2.27
N SER A 102 3.46 -8.33 3.61
CA SER A 102 4.63 -7.99 4.44
C SER A 102 5.80 -8.97 4.30
N GLY A 103 5.53 -10.28 4.24
CA GLY A 103 6.60 -11.30 4.13
C GLY A 103 7.37 -11.21 2.82
N VAL A 104 6.67 -11.10 1.67
CA VAL A 104 7.31 -10.92 0.37
C VAL A 104 8.00 -9.56 0.26
N THR A 105 7.42 -8.51 0.87
CA THR A 105 8.05 -7.18 0.93
C THR A 105 9.40 -7.22 1.63
N GLY A 106 9.47 -7.87 2.81
CA GLY A 106 10.72 -8.06 3.52
C GLY A 106 11.75 -8.85 2.70
N ALA A 107 11.32 -9.91 2.01
CA ALA A 107 12.18 -10.71 1.15
C ALA A 107 12.72 -9.90 -0.06
N MET A 108 11.86 -9.13 -0.73
CA MET A 108 12.25 -8.24 -1.84
C MET A 108 13.22 -7.16 -1.37
N LEU A 109 12.96 -6.54 -0.22
CA LEU A 109 13.82 -5.51 0.36
C LEU A 109 15.23 -6.07 0.62
N GLN A 110 15.32 -7.18 1.35
CA GLN A 110 16.62 -7.72 1.79
C GLN A 110 17.43 -8.34 0.66
N ASN A 111 16.77 -8.99 -0.31
CA ASN A 111 17.48 -9.77 -1.33
C ASN A 111 17.65 -9.01 -2.65
N VAL A 112 16.85 -7.97 -2.92
CA VAL A 112 16.89 -7.26 -4.21
C VAL A 112 17.07 -5.75 -4.04
N ALA A 113 16.18 -5.07 -3.33
CA ALA A 113 16.17 -3.61 -3.28
C ALA A 113 17.46 -3.06 -2.64
N ARG A 114 17.81 -3.50 -1.44
CA ARG A 114 19.04 -3.10 -0.75
C ARG A 114 20.33 -3.41 -1.53
N PRO A 115 20.56 -4.66 -1.99
CA PRO A 115 21.77 -4.99 -2.72
C PRO A 115 21.98 -4.21 -4.04
N ASN A 116 20.88 -3.74 -4.65
CA ASN A 116 20.91 -2.99 -5.90
C ASN A 116 20.71 -1.47 -5.70
N GLY A 117 20.50 -0.99 -4.47
CA GLY A 117 20.29 0.43 -4.17
C GLY A 117 19.02 1.00 -4.80
N ILE A 118 17.93 0.23 -4.84
CA ILE A 118 16.65 0.61 -5.45
C ILE A 118 15.65 1.03 -4.38
N VAL A 119 15.05 2.20 -4.55
CA VAL A 119 13.94 2.66 -3.68
C VAL A 119 12.71 1.80 -3.89
N MET A 120 12.10 1.41 -2.79
CA MET A 120 10.87 0.62 -2.74
C MET A 120 9.86 1.31 -1.82
N ILE A 121 8.68 1.65 -2.35
CA ILE A 121 7.57 2.22 -1.58
C ILE A 121 6.40 1.24 -1.60
N SER A 122 6.11 0.65 -0.43
CA SER A 122 4.99 -0.28 -0.28
C SER A 122 3.68 0.46 0.04
N PRO A 123 2.59 0.17 -0.66
CA PRO A 123 1.28 0.73 -0.32
C PRO A 123 0.55 -0.01 0.80
N SER A 124 0.93 -1.28 1.10
CA SER A 124 0.08 -2.16 1.91
C SER A 124 0.79 -3.17 2.80
N ALA A 125 2.12 -3.16 2.84
CA ALA A 125 2.88 -4.02 3.75
C ALA A 125 2.93 -3.38 5.14
N THR A 126 2.10 -3.88 6.07
CA THR A 126 1.80 -3.25 7.35
C THR A 126 2.53 -3.84 8.55
N SER A 127 3.19 -5.00 8.43
CA SER A 127 3.86 -5.66 9.56
C SER A 127 4.77 -4.69 10.34
N PRO A 128 4.71 -4.71 11.70
CA PRO A 128 5.61 -3.90 12.53
C PRO A 128 7.09 -4.23 12.36
N ALA A 129 7.41 -5.43 11.89
CA ALA A 129 8.79 -5.84 11.64
C ALA A 129 9.47 -4.97 10.55
N LEU A 130 8.69 -4.42 9.61
CA LEU A 130 9.20 -3.55 8.57
C LEU A 130 9.65 -2.17 9.10
N SER A 131 9.06 -1.69 10.22
CA SER A 131 9.47 -0.41 10.86
C SER A 131 10.91 -0.46 11.42
N THR A 132 11.45 -1.65 11.64
CA THR A 132 12.79 -1.85 12.22
C THR A 132 13.71 -2.67 11.31
N ALA A 133 13.26 -3.00 10.11
CA ALA A 133 14.08 -3.70 9.12
C ALA A 133 15.28 -2.81 8.72
N GLU A 134 16.43 -3.44 8.52
CA GLU A 134 17.55 -2.74 7.87
C GLU A 134 17.17 -2.46 6.42
N ASP A 135 17.15 -1.19 6.01
CA ASP A 135 16.67 -0.75 4.71
C ASP A 135 17.62 0.19 3.95
N ASP A 136 18.69 0.64 4.59
CA ASP A 136 19.66 1.59 4.04
C ASP A 136 19.01 2.92 3.55
N GLY A 137 17.82 3.27 4.07
CA GLY A 137 17.04 4.43 3.66
C GLY A 137 16.36 4.28 2.29
N LEU A 138 16.12 3.05 1.85
CA LEU A 138 15.54 2.72 0.54
C LEU A 138 14.10 2.22 0.62
N PHE A 139 13.60 1.93 1.83
CA PHE A 139 12.24 1.45 2.03
C PHE A 139 11.35 2.49 2.68
N PHE A 140 10.17 2.66 2.09
CA PHE A 140 9.10 3.50 2.61
C PHE A 140 7.77 2.77 2.47
N ARG A 141 6.74 3.20 3.22
CA ARG A 141 5.37 2.71 3.05
C ARG A 141 4.35 3.81 3.27
N THR A 142 3.40 3.89 2.35
CA THR A 142 2.27 4.82 2.43
C THR A 142 1.15 4.28 3.30
N SER A 143 1.19 3.00 3.68
CA SER A 143 0.35 2.43 4.73
C SER A 143 0.93 2.62 6.13
N PRO A 144 0.09 2.69 7.17
CA PRO A 144 0.54 2.70 8.56
C PRO A 144 0.97 1.31 9.03
N SER A 145 1.69 1.27 10.16
CA SER A 145 2.08 0.02 10.82
C SER A 145 0.91 -0.66 11.53
N ASP A 146 0.89 -2.00 11.54
CA ASP A 146 -0.05 -2.81 12.33
C ASP A 146 0.07 -2.58 13.84
N ALA A 147 1.18 -1.99 14.31
CA ALA A 147 1.25 -1.51 15.68
C ALA A 147 0.20 -0.43 15.97
N ARG A 148 -0.10 0.44 15.01
CA ARG A 148 -1.19 1.41 15.08
C ARG A 148 -2.54 0.75 14.80
N GLN A 149 -2.62 -0.14 13.82
CA GLN A 149 -3.86 -0.84 13.49
C GLN A 149 -4.40 -1.63 14.70
N GLY A 150 -3.55 -2.35 15.43
CA GLY A 150 -3.95 -3.09 16.64
C GLY A 150 -4.56 -2.21 17.73
N GLN A 151 -4.09 -0.94 17.85
CA GLN A 151 -4.71 0.05 18.75
C GLN A 151 -6.11 0.45 18.27
N VAL A 152 -6.26 0.76 16.98
CA VAL A 152 -7.55 1.13 16.36
C VAL A 152 -8.56 -0.01 16.48
N MET A 153 -8.15 -1.25 16.21
CA MET A 153 -8.99 -2.44 16.43
C MET A 153 -9.47 -2.53 17.88
N THR A 154 -8.55 -2.33 18.82
CA THR A 154 -8.88 -2.33 20.27
C THR A 154 -9.92 -1.26 20.60
N GLU A 155 -9.73 -0.02 20.13
CA GLU A 155 -10.69 1.07 20.33
C GLU A 155 -12.08 0.68 19.81
N ILE A 156 -12.17 0.19 18.57
CA ILE A 156 -13.42 -0.20 17.91
C ILE A 156 -14.13 -1.31 18.70
N ILE A 157 -13.42 -2.35 19.07
CA ILE A 157 -13.98 -3.53 19.75
C ILE A 157 -14.44 -3.16 21.17
N MET A 158 -13.66 -2.38 21.93
CA MET A 158 -14.00 -1.90 23.26
C MET A 158 -15.20 -0.95 23.26
N GLU A 159 -15.32 -0.06 22.27
CA GLU A 159 -16.48 0.83 22.10
C GLU A 159 -17.79 0.05 21.88
N ARG A 160 -17.74 -1.16 21.33
CA ARG A 160 -18.87 -2.08 21.20
C ARG A 160 -19.24 -2.76 22.51
N GLY A 161 -18.45 -2.59 23.57
CA GLY A 161 -18.66 -3.25 24.87
C GLY A 161 -18.14 -4.69 24.91
N VAL A 162 -17.43 -5.16 23.88
CA VAL A 162 -16.86 -6.52 23.79
C VAL A 162 -15.64 -6.61 24.71
N GLN A 163 -15.60 -7.63 25.56
CA GLN A 163 -14.53 -7.83 26.55
C GLN A 163 -13.71 -9.09 26.29
N SER A 164 -14.17 -9.98 25.42
CA SER A 164 -13.56 -11.27 25.18
C SER A 164 -13.63 -11.64 23.70
N VAL A 165 -12.49 -11.95 23.09
CA VAL A 165 -12.41 -12.27 21.66
C VAL A 165 -11.59 -13.53 21.41
N ALA A 166 -11.95 -14.29 20.36
CA ALA A 166 -11.05 -15.24 19.73
C ALA A 166 -10.31 -14.53 18.59
N VAL A 167 -9.08 -14.89 18.33
CA VAL A 167 -8.25 -14.36 17.22
C VAL A 167 -7.77 -15.51 16.37
N THR A 168 -7.92 -15.39 15.06
CA THR A 168 -7.20 -16.22 14.11
C THR A 168 -6.43 -15.33 13.13
N TYR A 169 -5.26 -15.80 12.68
CA TYR A 169 -4.41 -15.02 11.78
C TYR A 169 -3.76 -15.91 10.72
N THR A 170 -3.59 -15.36 9.50
CA THR A 170 -2.81 -16.03 8.47
C THR A 170 -1.37 -16.22 8.94
N ASN A 171 -0.80 -17.42 8.74
CA ASN A 171 0.56 -17.77 9.19
C ASN A 171 1.63 -17.07 8.32
N SER A 172 1.72 -15.76 8.46
CA SER A 172 2.62 -14.86 7.73
C SER A 172 3.13 -13.76 8.66
N ASP A 173 4.12 -12.98 8.19
CA ASP A 173 4.64 -11.81 8.91
C ASP A 173 3.56 -10.74 9.15
N TYR A 174 2.60 -10.60 8.22
CA TYR A 174 1.44 -9.73 8.39
C TYR A 174 0.54 -10.24 9.50
N GLY A 175 -0.03 -11.44 9.32
CA GLY A 175 -1.05 -11.94 10.25
C GLY A 175 -0.54 -12.05 11.68
N LYS A 176 0.69 -12.57 11.85
CA LYS A 176 1.32 -12.67 13.17
C LYS A 176 1.59 -11.30 13.79
N GLY A 177 2.14 -10.36 13.01
CA GLY A 177 2.47 -9.02 13.49
C GLY A 177 1.23 -8.24 13.95
N LEU A 178 0.14 -8.32 13.16
CA LEU A 178 -1.13 -7.69 13.50
C LEU A 178 -1.80 -8.36 14.71
N ALA A 179 -1.86 -9.70 14.76
CA ALA A 179 -2.45 -10.43 15.87
C ALA A 179 -1.74 -10.15 17.19
N ASP A 180 -0.41 -10.15 17.20
CA ASP A 180 0.41 -9.85 18.39
C ASP A 180 0.20 -8.38 18.85
N SER A 181 0.15 -7.43 17.90
CA SER A 181 -0.09 -6.00 18.19
C SER A 181 -1.48 -5.77 18.77
N PHE A 182 -2.50 -6.39 18.17
CA PHE A 182 -3.87 -6.33 18.66
C PHE A 182 -4.01 -6.95 20.05
N GLU A 183 -3.52 -8.19 20.25
CA GLU A 183 -3.59 -8.88 21.55
C GLU A 183 -2.95 -8.03 22.64
N SER A 184 -1.75 -7.49 22.38
CA SER A 184 -1.05 -6.63 23.34
C SER A 184 -1.88 -5.40 23.71
N ALA A 185 -2.46 -4.70 22.72
CA ALA A 185 -3.27 -3.51 22.95
C ALA A 185 -4.59 -3.84 23.66
N PHE A 186 -5.26 -4.92 23.24
CA PHE A 186 -6.57 -5.32 23.78
C PHE A 186 -6.47 -5.77 25.25
N VAL A 187 -5.44 -6.56 25.57
CA VAL A 187 -5.18 -6.98 26.96
C VAL A 187 -4.80 -5.78 27.84
N ALA A 188 -3.96 -4.87 27.32
CA ALA A 188 -3.61 -3.63 28.04
C ALA A 188 -4.83 -2.73 28.31
N ALA A 189 -5.84 -2.76 27.44
CA ALA A 189 -7.12 -2.06 27.62
C ALA A 189 -8.11 -2.78 28.54
N GLY A 190 -7.76 -3.97 29.06
CA GLY A 190 -8.59 -4.75 29.98
C GLY A 190 -9.43 -5.83 29.31
N GLY A 191 -9.26 -6.07 28.02
CA GLY A 191 -9.89 -7.16 27.28
C GLY A 191 -9.20 -8.50 27.49
N SER A 192 -9.79 -9.56 26.98
CA SER A 192 -9.30 -10.94 27.07
C SER A 192 -9.28 -11.61 25.71
N VAL A 193 -8.15 -12.13 25.29
CA VAL A 193 -8.01 -12.99 24.11
C VAL A 193 -8.09 -14.44 24.58
N THR A 194 -9.13 -15.16 24.17
CA THR A 194 -9.38 -16.54 24.59
C THR A 194 -8.45 -17.55 23.90
N ILE A 195 -8.11 -17.24 22.65
CA ILE A 195 -7.17 -17.99 21.82
C ILE A 195 -6.61 -17.07 20.74
N ASN A 196 -5.36 -17.26 20.38
CA ASN A 196 -4.70 -16.62 19.25
C ASN A 196 -4.08 -17.73 18.38
N LEU A 197 -4.72 -18.07 17.24
CA LEU A 197 -4.47 -19.28 16.47
C LEU A 197 -4.12 -18.95 15.01
N ALA A 198 -2.96 -19.46 14.56
CA ALA A 198 -2.59 -19.36 13.15
C ALA A 198 -3.43 -20.28 12.25
N HIS A 199 -3.71 -19.81 11.04
CA HIS A 199 -4.23 -20.62 9.94
C HIS A 199 -3.35 -20.44 8.70
N GLU A 200 -3.30 -21.49 7.87
CA GLU A 200 -2.57 -21.43 6.59
C GLU A 200 -3.50 -20.96 5.47
N ASP A 201 -2.96 -20.22 4.50
CA ASP A 201 -3.68 -19.90 3.27
C ASP A 201 -3.71 -21.11 2.33
N GLY A 202 -4.74 -21.17 1.48
CA GLY A 202 -4.87 -22.19 0.45
C GLY A 202 -5.23 -23.61 0.92
N LYS A 203 -5.63 -23.79 2.21
CA LYS A 203 -6.16 -25.08 2.68
C LYS A 203 -7.55 -25.36 2.13
N ALA A 204 -7.85 -26.65 1.93
CA ALA A 204 -9.18 -27.08 1.50
C ALA A 204 -10.19 -27.19 2.65
N ASP A 205 -9.76 -27.25 3.92
CA ASP A 205 -10.62 -27.44 5.08
C ASP A 205 -10.04 -26.74 6.32
N TYR A 206 -10.88 -25.96 6.98
CA TYR A 206 -10.56 -25.17 8.20
C TYR A 206 -11.37 -25.62 9.42
N SER A 207 -12.03 -26.77 9.36
CA SER A 207 -12.88 -27.29 10.45
C SER A 207 -12.13 -27.45 11.76
N ALA A 208 -10.85 -27.83 11.70
CA ALA A 208 -10.03 -28.02 12.89
C ALA A 208 -9.71 -26.70 13.60
N GLU A 209 -9.32 -25.67 12.85
CA GLU A 209 -9.07 -24.32 13.37
C GLU A 209 -10.34 -23.73 13.95
N VAL A 210 -11.45 -23.76 13.20
CA VAL A 210 -12.74 -23.23 13.64
C VAL A 210 -13.26 -23.98 14.86
N GLY A 211 -13.10 -25.33 14.92
CA GLY A 211 -13.43 -26.12 16.11
C GLY A 211 -12.65 -25.72 17.35
N ALA A 212 -11.35 -25.39 17.21
CA ALA A 212 -10.52 -24.91 18.31
C ALA A 212 -10.94 -23.49 18.77
N LEU A 213 -11.21 -22.59 17.82
CA LEU A 213 -11.69 -21.24 18.07
C LEU A 213 -13.03 -21.26 18.80
N ALA A 214 -14.01 -22.07 18.35
CA ALA A 214 -15.31 -22.24 18.98
C ALA A 214 -15.20 -22.83 20.40
N ALA A 215 -14.32 -23.81 20.61
CA ALA A 215 -14.10 -24.40 21.92
C ALA A 215 -13.48 -23.42 22.93
N ALA A 216 -12.63 -22.50 22.47
CA ALA A 216 -12.06 -21.43 23.29
C ALA A 216 -13.09 -20.34 23.63
N GLY A 217 -14.08 -20.13 22.75
CA GLY A 217 -15.13 -19.13 22.89
C GLY A 217 -14.62 -17.71 22.67
N GLY A 218 -15.47 -16.74 22.98
CA GLY A 218 -15.27 -15.31 22.77
C GLY A 218 -16.59 -14.68 22.29
N GLU A 219 -16.75 -13.39 22.48
CA GLU A 219 -17.96 -12.66 22.05
C GLU A 219 -17.96 -12.34 20.55
N LEU A 220 -16.77 -12.31 19.93
CA LEU A 220 -16.56 -12.20 18.50
C LEU A 220 -15.25 -12.89 18.05
N LEU A 221 -15.13 -13.15 16.76
CA LEU A 221 -13.92 -13.64 16.13
C LEU A 221 -13.22 -12.49 15.35
N VAL A 222 -11.95 -12.23 15.70
CA VAL A 222 -11.06 -11.40 14.89
C VAL A 222 -10.39 -12.28 13.84
N VAL A 223 -10.51 -11.91 12.56
CA VAL A 223 -9.93 -12.67 11.45
C VAL A 223 -8.82 -11.84 10.81
N ALA A 224 -7.61 -11.90 11.34
CA ALA A 224 -6.42 -11.24 10.79
C ALA A 224 -5.85 -12.08 9.63
N GLY A 225 -6.60 -12.16 8.54
CA GLY A 225 -6.37 -13.04 7.40
C GLY A 225 -6.39 -12.32 6.07
N TYR A 226 -6.42 -13.13 5.02
CA TYR A 226 -6.54 -12.69 3.64
C TYR A 226 -7.87 -13.16 3.04
N VAL A 227 -8.60 -12.22 2.42
CA VAL A 227 -10.01 -12.36 2.03
C VAL A 227 -10.25 -13.39 0.92
N ASP A 228 -9.25 -13.67 0.07
CA ASP A 228 -9.46 -14.53 -1.11
C ASP A 228 -9.00 -15.99 -0.87
N GLN A 229 -8.47 -16.33 0.31
CA GLN A 229 -8.03 -17.68 0.65
C GLN A 229 -8.32 -18.07 2.10
N GLY A 230 -7.30 -18.02 2.99
CA GLY A 230 -7.41 -18.52 4.36
C GLY A 230 -8.49 -17.86 5.18
N GLY A 231 -8.59 -16.53 5.08
CA GLY A 231 -9.65 -15.76 5.73
C GLY A 231 -11.05 -16.15 5.25
N ASP A 232 -11.25 -16.31 3.93
CA ASP A 232 -12.51 -16.80 3.36
C ASP A 232 -12.86 -18.19 3.89
N GLY A 233 -11.89 -19.12 3.91
CA GLY A 233 -12.09 -20.49 4.38
C GLY A 233 -12.46 -20.56 5.87
N ILE A 234 -11.82 -19.78 6.72
CA ILE A 234 -12.17 -19.64 8.14
C ILE A 234 -13.60 -19.10 8.28
N MET A 235 -13.94 -18.06 7.54
CA MET A 235 -15.27 -17.44 7.59
C MET A 235 -16.35 -18.43 7.18
N ARG A 236 -16.19 -19.14 6.05
CA ARG A 236 -17.15 -20.16 5.61
C ARG A 236 -17.36 -21.24 6.67
N ALA A 237 -16.28 -21.82 7.18
CA ALA A 237 -16.35 -22.88 8.19
C ALA A 237 -16.98 -22.35 9.51
N SER A 238 -16.74 -21.11 9.89
CA SER A 238 -17.34 -20.48 11.07
C SER A 238 -18.84 -20.25 10.91
N ILE A 239 -19.27 -19.73 9.77
CA ILE A 239 -20.68 -19.48 9.45
C ILE A 239 -21.45 -20.81 9.33
N ASP A 240 -20.93 -21.78 8.58
CA ASP A 240 -21.55 -23.08 8.36
C ASP A 240 -21.77 -23.87 9.66
N THR A 241 -20.88 -23.70 10.65
CA THR A 241 -20.99 -24.35 11.96
C THR A 241 -21.70 -23.52 13.02
N GLY A 242 -21.97 -22.24 12.75
CA GLY A 242 -22.49 -21.30 13.74
C GLY A 242 -21.54 -21.07 14.90
N ALA A 243 -20.22 -21.09 14.64
CA ALA A 243 -19.19 -20.97 15.66
C ALA A 243 -19.15 -19.55 16.29
N PHE A 244 -19.36 -18.52 15.47
CA PHE A 244 -19.45 -17.12 15.88
C PHE A 244 -20.53 -16.39 15.09
N ASP A 245 -21.20 -15.43 15.77
CA ASP A 245 -22.23 -14.58 15.17
C ASP A 245 -21.69 -13.20 14.73
N LEU A 246 -20.55 -12.80 15.29
CA LEU A 246 -19.92 -11.49 15.04
C LEU A 246 -18.45 -11.63 14.72
N TYR A 247 -17.99 -10.77 13.80
CA TYR A 247 -16.63 -10.75 13.34
C TYR A 247 -16.03 -9.34 13.40
N HIS A 248 -14.70 -9.29 13.43
CA HIS A 248 -13.95 -8.07 13.22
C HIS A 248 -12.93 -8.29 12.11
N PHE A 249 -12.96 -7.40 11.10
CA PHE A 249 -12.19 -7.52 9.87
C PHE A 249 -11.10 -6.45 9.80
N PRO A 250 -9.82 -6.81 9.94
CA PRO A 250 -8.72 -5.95 9.53
C PRO A 250 -8.66 -5.77 8.01
N ASP A 251 -7.74 -4.91 7.57
CA ASP A 251 -7.54 -4.48 6.20
C ASP A 251 -7.45 -5.61 5.16
N GLY A 252 -6.70 -6.67 5.45
CA GLY A 252 -6.53 -7.82 4.55
C GLY A 252 -7.81 -8.63 4.28
N MET A 253 -8.86 -8.41 5.08
CA MET A 253 -10.17 -9.05 4.93
C MET A 253 -11.20 -8.18 4.20
N ILE A 254 -10.89 -6.90 3.93
CA ILE A 254 -11.88 -5.95 3.39
C ILE A 254 -11.69 -5.78 1.90
N SER A 255 -12.59 -6.36 1.12
CA SER A 255 -12.69 -6.20 -0.33
C SER A 255 -14.14 -6.41 -0.78
N VAL A 256 -14.41 -6.25 -2.06
CA VAL A 256 -15.71 -6.59 -2.67
C VAL A 256 -16.08 -8.05 -2.41
N ASN A 257 -15.10 -8.96 -2.33
CA ASN A 257 -15.34 -10.39 -2.10
C ASN A 257 -15.91 -10.66 -0.69
N LEU A 258 -15.62 -9.83 0.31
CA LEU A 258 -16.27 -9.92 1.63
C LEU A 258 -17.79 -9.73 1.51
N GLU A 259 -18.24 -8.78 0.70
CA GLU A 259 -19.67 -8.57 0.43
C GLU A 259 -20.27 -9.70 -0.40
N GLU A 260 -19.58 -10.09 -1.49
CA GLU A 260 -20.08 -11.09 -2.45
C GLU A 260 -20.17 -12.48 -1.85
N ASN A 261 -19.19 -12.86 -1.04
CA ASN A 261 -19.11 -14.21 -0.47
C ASN A 261 -19.99 -14.38 0.77
N PHE A 262 -20.14 -13.37 1.62
CA PHE A 262 -20.78 -13.50 2.92
C PHE A 262 -22.02 -12.64 3.10
N GLY A 263 -22.09 -11.49 2.45
CA GLY A 263 -23.27 -10.65 2.40
C GLY A 263 -23.93 -10.44 3.79
N ASN A 264 -25.18 -10.88 3.90
CA ASN A 264 -25.97 -10.72 5.13
C ASN A 264 -25.54 -11.62 6.29
N ASP A 265 -24.76 -12.67 6.05
CA ASP A 265 -24.35 -13.63 7.08
C ASP A 265 -23.38 -12.99 8.10
N VAL A 266 -22.76 -11.86 7.72
CA VAL A 266 -21.85 -11.10 8.57
C VAL A 266 -22.37 -9.71 8.97
N ASN A 267 -23.69 -9.49 8.86
CA ASN A 267 -24.31 -8.22 9.27
C ASN A 267 -23.99 -7.85 10.72
N GLY A 268 -23.69 -6.58 10.96
CA GLY A 268 -23.29 -6.05 12.27
C GLY A 268 -21.82 -6.28 12.61
N SER A 269 -21.10 -7.06 11.81
CA SER A 269 -19.64 -7.14 11.91
C SER A 269 -19.00 -5.83 11.48
N GLN A 270 -17.85 -5.49 12.08
CA GLN A 270 -17.13 -4.26 11.82
C GLN A 270 -15.70 -4.56 11.43
N GLY A 271 -15.04 -3.55 10.90
CA GLY A 271 -13.64 -3.63 10.53
C GLY A 271 -13.05 -2.25 10.27
N GLN A 272 -11.81 -2.22 9.86
CA GLN A 272 -11.13 -1.01 9.43
C GLN A 272 -10.02 -1.33 8.44
N HIS A 273 -9.74 -0.38 7.59
CA HIS A 273 -8.57 -0.36 6.71
C HIS A 273 -8.00 1.06 6.65
N PRO A 274 -6.75 1.27 6.23
CA PRO A 274 -6.22 2.60 5.97
C PRO A 274 -7.17 3.42 5.09
N GLY A 275 -7.34 4.70 5.42
CA GLY A 275 -8.22 5.58 4.65
C GLY A 275 -8.59 6.85 5.41
N THR A 276 -8.95 7.88 4.64
CA THR A 276 -9.22 9.24 5.12
C THR A 276 -10.41 9.85 4.37
N ASP A 277 -11.02 10.90 4.95
CA ASP A 277 -12.04 11.75 4.29
C ASP A 277 -11.44 13.05 3.71
N SER A 278 -10.14 13.06 3.45
CA SER A 278 -9.44 14.21 2.89
C SER A 278 -9.96 14.60 1.49
N PRO A 279 -9.77 15.87 1.08
CA PRO A 279 -10.07 16.26 -0.29
C PRO A 279 -9.35 15.42 -1.36
N GLY A 280 -8.15 14.93 -1.05
CA GLY A 280 -7.39 14.05 -1.93
C GLY A 280 -8.04 12.69 -2.13
N ALA A 281 -8.61 12.10 -1.07
CA ALA A 281 -9.36 10.85 -1.18
C ALA A 281 -10.56 11.01 -2.11
N ALA A 282 -11.34 12.09 -1.95
CA ALA A 282 -12.48 12.38 -2.83
C ALA A 282 -12.06 12.60 -4.30
N SER A 283 -10.93 13.26 -4.52
CA SER A 283 -10.36 13.43 -5.86
C SER A 283 -10.01 12.10 -6.50
N LEU A 284 -9.35 11.21 -5.76
CA LEU A 284 -8.95 9.90 -6.28
C LEU A 284 -10.15 9.01 -6.59
N VAL A 285 -11.21 9.04 -5.76
CA VAL A 285 -12.47 8.33 -6.07
C VAL A 285 -13.01 8.78 -7.43
N SER A 286 -13.13 10.09 -7.65
CA SER A 286 -13.63 10.63 -8.91
C SER A 286 -12.72 10.28 -10.11
N MET A 287 -11.42 10.32 -9.91
CA MET A 287 -10.43 9.95 -10.94
C MET A 287 -10.50 8.45 -11.25
N GLY A 288 -10.64 7.59 -10.22
CA GLY A 288 -10.79 6.15 -10.36
C GLY A 288 -12.04 5.78 -11.16
N GLU A 289 -13.20 6.36 -10.82
CA GLU A 289 -14.45 6.17 -11.57
C GLU A 289 -14.28 6.54 -13.04
N ALA A 290 -13.63 7.67 -13.33
CA ALA A 290 -13.37 8.12 -14.70
C ALA A 290 -12.41 7.20 -15.47
N ASN A 291 -11.61 6.39 -14.78
CA ASN A 291 -10.64 5.44 -15.35
C ASN A 291 -11.05 3.96 -15.16
N GLY A 292 -12.27 3.71 -14.66
CA GLY A 292 -12.87 2.37 -14.62
C GLY A 292 -12.45 1.49 -13.43
N PHE A 293 -12.06 2.10 -12.31
CA PHE A 293 -11.80 1.38 -11.07
C PHE A 293 -12.32 2.13 -9.83
N ASP A 294 -12.48 1.42 -8.71
CA ASP A 294 -12.88 2.03 -7.44
C ASP A 294 -11.67 2.65 -6.74
N GLY A 295 -11.56 3.98 -6.80
CA GLY A 295 -10.51 4.74 -6.10
C GLY A 295 -10.64 4.75 -4.59
N SER A 296 -11.74 4.22 -4.00
CA SER A 296 -11.92 4.05 -2.56
C SER A 296 -11.58 2.64 -2.05
N SER A 297 -11.22 1.73 -2.96
CA SER A 297 -10.78 0.37 -2.61
C SER A 297 -9.60 0.42 -1.64
N PRO A 298 -9.53 -0.48 -0.64
CA PRO A 298 -8.40 -0.51 0.28
C PRO A 298 -7.06 -0.50 -0.46
N PHE A 299 -6.14 0.32 0.01
CA PHE A 299 -4.80 0.52 -0.54
C PHE A 299 -4.69 1.10 -1.96
N ALA A 300 -5.80 1.42 -2.63
CA ALA A 300 -5.75 2.14 -3.90
C ALA A 300 -5.21 3.58 -3.74
N PRO A 301 -5.66 4.37 -2.73
CA PRO A 301 -5.05 5.67 -2.44
C PRO A 301 -3.56 5.57 -2.11
N GLU A 302 -3.18 4.63 -1.27
CA GLU A 302 -1.80 4.41 -0.87
C GLU A 302 -0.91 4.01 -2.06
N SER A 303 -1.46 3.27 -3.03
CA SER A 303 -0.75 2.85 -4.26
C SER A 303 -0.52 4.02 -5.22
N TYR A 304 -1.52 4.89 -5.39
CA TYR A 304 -1.36 6.14 -6.14
C TYR A 304 -0.27 7.00 -5.51
N ASP A 305 -0.31 7.15 -4.17
CA ASP A 305 0.62 7.98 -3.42
C ASP A 305 2.04 7.42 -3.45
N ALA A 306 2.22 6.10 -3.38
CA ALA A 306 3.53 5.46 -3.51
C ALA A 306 4.20 5.77 -4.85
N ALA A 307 3.44 5.70 -5.95
CA ALA A 307 3.94 6.05 -7.28
C ALA A 307 4.22 7.56 -7.39
N ALA A 308 3.33 8.41 -6.87
CA ALA A 308 3.49 9.86 -6.89
C ALA A 308 4.73 10.31 -6.11
N LEU A 309 4.96 9.76 -4.91
CA LEU A 309 6.13 10.08 -4.08
C LEU A 309 7.45 9.74 -4.77
N ILE A 310 7.55 8.59 -5.45
CA ILE A 310 8.74 8.25 -6.25
C ILE A 310 8.99 9.32 -7.31
N MET A 311 7.98 9.68 -8.10
CA MET A 311 8.13 10.63 -9.21
C MET A 311 8.39 12.07 -8.73
N LEU A 312 7.76 12.50 -7.65
CA LEU A 312 8.00 13.81 -7.03
C LEU A 312 9.41 13.87 -6.44
N ALA A 313 9.87 12.80 -5.78
CA ALA A 313 11.23 12.70 -5.27
C ALA A 313 12.27 12.75 -6.38
N MET A 314 12.03 12.06 -7.52
CA MET A 314 12.87 12.16 -8.73
C MET A 314 12.95 13.61 -9.24
N GLN A 315 11.84 14.31 -9.30
CA GLN A 315 11.80 15.73 -9.73
C GLN A 315 12.59 16.61 -8.76
N SER A 316 12.42 16.43 -7.45
CA SER A 316 13.15 17.16 -6.42
C SER A 316 14.65 16.94 -6.50
N ALA A 317 15.07 15.71 -6.81
CA ALA A 317 16.48 15.36 -7.01
C ALA A 317 17.05 15.77 -8.38
N GLY A 318 16.19 16.02 -9.36
CA GLY A 318 16.60 16.23 -10.75
C GLY A 318 17.19 14.97 -11.42
N SER A 319 16.83 13.77 -10.93
CA SER A 319 17.39 12.49 -11.36
C SER A 319 16.38 11.34 -11.17
N SER A 320 16.38 10.38 -12.09
CA SER A 320 15.62 9.12 -11.99
C SER A 320 16.37 8.01 -11.23
N SER A 321 17.59 8.26 -10.77
CA SER A 321 18.40 7.31 -10.00
C SER A 321 17.98 7.25 -8.54
N SER A 322 17.69 6.03 -8.03
CA SER A 322 17.35 5.82 -6.62
C SER A 322 18.39 6.38 -5.65
N ALA A 323 19.66 6.33 -5.99
CA ALA A 323 20.73 6.86 -5.17
C ALA A 323 20.64 8.38 -4.95
N ASP A 324 20.05 9.10 -5.92
CA ASP A 324 19.91 10.56 -5.87
C ASP A 324 18.59 10.97 -5.20
N TYR A 325 17.49 10.25 -5.45
CA TYR A 325 16.16 10.68 -4.99
C TYR A 325 15.69 10.03 -3.68
N ALA A 326 16.33 8.96 -3.18
CA ALA A 326 15.88 8.28 -1.95
C ALA A 326 15.68 9.24 -0.77
N SER A 327 16.66 10.13 -0.53
CA SER A 327 16.58 11.12 0.56
C SER A 327 15.49 12.17 0.36
N LYS A 328 14.96 12.31 -0.87
CA LYS A 328 13.92 13.28 -1.22
C LYS A 328 12.51 12.79 -0.93
N VAL A 329 12.32 11.48 -0.74
CA VAL A 329 10.98 10.91 -0.47
C VAL A 329 10.36 11.53 0.78
N MET A 330 11.09 11.58 1.89
CA MET A 330 10.61 12.21 3.14
C MET A 330 10.39 13.72 3.00
N GLU A 331 11.21 14.40 2.18
CA GLU A 331 11.11 15.84 1.98
C GLU A 331 9.83 16.23 1.24
N VAL A 332 9.48 15.48 0.18
CA VAL A 332 8.29 15.78 -0.63
C VAL A 332 6.98 15.30 0.00
N ALA A 333 7.07 14.32 0.92
CA ALA A 333 5.91 13.74 1.60
C ALA A 333 5.39 14.59 2.77
N ASN A 334 6.18 15.54 3.26
CA ASN A 334 5.89 16.23 4.52
C ASN A 334 6.01 17.75 4.39
N ALA A 335 5.28 18.46 5.23
CA ALA A 335 5.43 19.91 5.38
C ALA A 335 6.88 20.29 5.80
N PRO A 336 7.37 21.51 5.43
CA PRO A 336 6.60 22.61 4.85
C PRO A 336 6.48 22.53 3.34
N GLY A 337 5.46 23.17 2.76
CA GLY A 337 5.35 23.29 1.31
C GLY A 337 3.92 23.59 0.85
N VAL A 338 3.76 23.62 -0.47
CA VAL A 338 2.44 23.74 -1.10
C VAL A 338 1.77 22.38 -1.13
N GLN A 339 0.56 22.25 -0.58
CA GLN A 339 -0.19 21.00 -0.59
C GLN A 339 -0.49 20.56 -2.02
N ILE A 340 -0.26 19.26 -2.27
CA ILE A 340 -0.48 18.59 -3.56
C ILE A 340 -1.38 17.38 -3.35
N PHE A 341 -2.43 17.30 -4.17
CA PHE A 341 -3.43 16.24 -4.16
C PHE A 341 -3.45 15.46 -5.48
N PRO A 342 -4.13 14.29 -5.56
CA PRO A 342 -4.37 13.61 -6.83
C PRO A 342 -5.05 14.54 -7.85
N GLY A 343 -4.54 14.54 -9.09
CA GLY A 343 -4.89 15.47 -10.14
C GLY A 343 -4.07 16.77 -10.16
N GLU A 344 -3.17 16.97 -9.21
CA GLU A 344 -2.29 18.14 -9.11
C GLU A 344 -0.79 17.82 -9.26
N LEU A 345 -0.42 16.60 -9.69
CA LEU A 345 0.99 16.20 -9.79
C LEU A 345 1.80 17.11 -10.73
N ALA A 346 1.19 17.58 -11.82
CA ALA A 346 1.81 18.58 -12.71
C ALA A 346 2.19 19.89 -12.00
N LYS A 347 1.35 20.34 -11.06
CA LYS A 347 1.61 21.53 -10.22
C LYS A 347 2.79 21.26 -9.27
N GLY A 348 2.81 20.09 -8.60
CA GLY A 348 3.90 19.70 -7.72
C GLY A 348 5.24 19.62 -8.45
N LEU A 349 5.28 18.93 -9.59
CA LEU A 349 6.47 18.82 -10.43
C LEU A 349 7.02 20.19 -10.84
N LYS A 350 6.11 21.11 -11.22
CA LYS A 350 6.54 22.46 -11.59
C LYS A 350 7.13 23.24 -10.41
N ILE A 351 6.51 23.18 -9.24
CA ILE A 351 7.03 23.86 -8.03
C ILE A 351 8.42 23.34 -7.72
N LEU A 352 8.64 22.03 -7.74
CA LEU A 352 9.95 21.40 -7.51
C LEU A 352 10.98 21.79 -8.59
N ALA A 353 10.58 21.86 -9.85
CA ALA A 353 11.45 22.32 -10.95
C ALA A 353 11.91 23.77 -10.77
N ASP A 354 11.06 24.63 -10.20
CA ASP A 354 11.34 26.03 -9.90
C ASP A 354 12.13 26.20 -8.58
N GLY A 355 12.46 25.10 -7.86
CA GLY A 355 13.21 25.09 -6.61
C GLY A 355 12.37 25.45 -5.37
N GLY A 356 11.04 25.32 -5.46
CA GLY A 356 10.12 25.47 -4.33
C GLY A 356 9.87 24.14 -3.60
N ASP A 357 9.17 24.22 -2.46
CA ASP A 357 8.82 23.09 -1.60
C ASP A 357 7.35 22.71 -1.76
N ILE A 358 7.08 21.40 -1.67
CA ILE A 358 5.73 20.83 -1.64
C ILE A 358 5.49 20.06 -0.35
N ASP A 359 4.21 19.89 -0.02
CA ASP A 359 3.67 19.02 1.02
C ASP A 359 2.70 18.06 0.30
N TYR A 360 3.16 16.85 -0.01
CA TYR A 360 2.34 15.89 -0.74
C TYR A 360 1.35 15.20 0.20
N VAL A 361 0.11 15.63 0.18
CA VAL A 361 -0.98 15.05 0.99
C VAL A 361 -1.55 13.78 0.33
N GLY A 362 -1.60 13.76 -0.99
CA GLY A 362 -2.07 12.61 -1.76
C GLY A 362 -3.52 12.22 -1.52
N GLY A 363 -3.84 10.98 -1.90
CA GLY A 363 -5.15 10.36 -1.71
C GLY A 363 -5.34 9.76 -0.31
N SER A 364 -4.27 9.30 0.32
CA SER A 364 -4.29 8.68 1.66
C SER A 364 -4.04 9.66 2.80
N ALA A 365 -3.86 10.97 2.52
CA ALA A 365 -3.35 11.96 3.46
C ALA A 365 -2.01 11.52 4.08
N VAL A 366 -1.11 11.07 3.21
CA VAL A 366 0.16 10.51 3.62
C VAL A 366 1.03 11.56 4.30
N GLU A 367 1.52 11.23 5.49
CA GLU A 367 2.56 11.93 6.21
C GLU A 367 3.54 10.87 6.69
N LEU A 368 4.76 10.90 6.18
CA LEU A 368 5.76 9.89 6.52
C LEU A 368 6.47 10.26 7.83
N ILE A 369 6.37 9.36 8.80
CA ILE A 369 6.99 9.52 10.11
C ILE A 369 8.21 8.59 10.27
N GLY A 370 9.02 8.88 11.29
CA GLY A 370 10.09 8.03 11.80
C GLY A 370 10.86 7.24 10.73
N PRO A 371 10.60 5.95 10.58
CA PRO A 371 11.34 5.10 9.66
C PRO A 371 10.84 5.17 8.20
N GLY A 372 10.04 6.16 7.80
CA GLY A 372 9.50 6.27 6.45
C GLY A 372 8.16 5.55 6.26
N GLU A 373 7.34 5.47 7.30
CA GLU A 373 5.99 4.90 7.26
C GLU A 373 4.91 5.96 7.48
N SER A 374 3.70 5.75 6.95
CA SER A 374 2.58 6.65 7.17
C SER A 374 2.15 6.68 8.64
N ALA A 375 1.85 7.88 9.16
CA ALA A 375 1.26 8.05 10.49
C ALA A 375 -0.09 7.34 10.65
N GLY A 376 -0.85 7.27 9.56
CA GLY A 376 -2.06 6.48 9.41
C GLY A 376 -3.34 7.06 9.98
N ALA A 377 -4.35 7.15 9.10
CA ALA A 377 -5.75 7.27 9.44
C ALA A 377 -6.47 5.99 8.98
N TYR A 378 -7.59 5.67 9.62
CA TYR A 378 -8.35 4.46 9.32
C TYR A 378 -9.81 4.77 9.03
N ARG A 379 -10.35 4.15 7.98
CA ARG A 379 -11.78 4.11 7.68
C ARG A 379 -12.38 2.94 8.44
N GLN A 380 -13.22 3.22 9.44
CA GLN A 380 -14.01 2.22 10.14
C GLN A 380 -15.26 1.88 9.32
N ILE A 381 -15.51 0.59 9.16
CA ILE A 381 -16.67 0.07 8.42
C ILE A 381 -17.56 -0.82 9.28
N GLU A 382 -18.81 -0.95 8.84
CA GLU A 382 -19.76 -1.94 9.33
C GLU A 382 -20.45 -2.62 8.14
N ILE A 383 -20.72 -3.91 8.27
CA ILE A 383 -21.53 -4.62 7.27
C ILE A 383 -23.02 -4.41 7.60
N LYS A 384 -23.73 -3.73 6.70
CA LYS A 384 -25.16 -3.41 6.79
C LYS A 384 -25.91 -3.85 5.53
N GLY A 385 -26.91 -4.73 5.70
CA GLY A 385 -27.66 -5.24 4.55
C GLY A 385 -26.76 -5.95 3.52
N GLY A 386 -25.73 -6.63 4.02
CA GLY A 386 -24.75 -7.33 3.20
C GLY A 386 -23.76 -6.42 2.48
N LYS A 387 -23.63 -5.15 2.86
CA LYS A 387 -22.76 -4.16 2.22
C LYS A 387 -21.82 -3.49 3.21
N ILE A 388 -20.59 -3.22 2.74
CA ILE A 388 -19.61 -2.43 3.48
C ILE A 388 -20.09 -0.97 3.55
N THR A 389 -20.24 -0.47 4.76
CA THR A 389 -20.71 0.90 5.01
C THR A 389 -19.72 1.63 5.89
N THR A 390 -19.26 2.80 5.45
CA THR A 390 -18.40 3.66 6.27
C THR A 390 -19.14 4.16 7.49
N MET A 391 -18.53 4.01 8.67
CA MET A 391 -19.03 4.57 9.92
C MET A 391 -18.40 5.92 10.23
N GLN A 392 -17.07 5.95 10.28
CA GLN A 392 -16.27 7.15 10.58
C GLN A 392 -14.81 6.92 10.17
N TYR A 393 -14.02 7.98 10.28
CA TYR A 393 -12.56 7.92 10.15
C TYR A 393 -11.90 8.15 11.51
N ARG A 394 -10.73 7.52 11.72
CA ARG A 394 -10.00 7.54 13.00
C ARG A 394 -8.54 7.91 12.83
#